data_bcc560b7d7aaaa5fb3944eb039e9a6b2
#
_entry.id   bcc560b7d7aaaa5fb3944eb039e9a6b2
#
_cell.length_a   1.000
_cell.length_b   1.000
_cell.length_c   1.000
_cell.angle_alpha   90.00
_cell.angle_beta   90.00
_cell.angle_gamma   90.00
#
_symmetry.space_group_name_H-M   'P 1'
#
loop_
_entity.id
_entity.type
_entity.pdbx_description
1 polymer ?
#
loop_
_entity_poly.entity_id
_entity_poly.type
_entity_poly.pdbx_seq_one_letter_code
_entity_poly.pdbx_strand_id
1 'polypeptide(L)'
;TIRRDGHRSYPPAIRQLRAIVHHDVTSSKERRDRFNRLFEINLLDLLFRHGSANHKRETLAWAKRRGMAALRLAIFLVWRNYVRPRWKKRCGETPAMLLGLLGRRLTIAEILGRRLFVAKVGLDGRWSQYYWGEVVTPALGVNRRHHRKRAM
;
A
#
# COMPACT_ATOMS: atom_id res chain seq x y z
N THR A 1 -18.39 -1.87 0.55
CA THR A 1 -17.94 -3.25 0.75
C THR A 1 -16.43 -3.31 0.89
N ILE A 2 -15.92 -4.03 1.89
CA ILE A 2 -14.49 -4.32 2.06
C ILE A 2 -14.29 -5.81 1.80
N ARG A 3 -13.48 -6.13 0.79
CA ARG A 3 -13.02 -7.50 0.53
C ARG A 3 -11.78 -7.79 1.34
N ARG A 4 -11.76 -8.93 2.04
CA ARG A 4 -10.65 -9.30 2.92
C ARG A 4 -10.51 -10.82 3.02
N ASP A 5 -9.35 -11.25 3.48
CA ASP A 5 -9.19 -12.61 4.00
C ASP A 5 -9.79 -12.72 5.41
N GLY A 6 -9.90 -13.93 5.92
CA GLY A 6 -10.46 -14.20 7.24
C GLY A 6 -9.59 -13.79 8.43
N HIS A 7 -8.55 -12.95 8.24
CA HIS A 7 -7.62 -12.61 9.32
C HIS A 7 -8.31 -11.88 10.47
N ARG A 8 -8.05 -12.32 11.69
CA ARG A 8 -8.71 -11.87 12.94
C ARG A 8 -8.52 -10.40 13.29
N SER A 9 -7.54 -9.71 12.71
CA SER A 9 -7.28 -8.28 12.99
C SER A 9 -8.24 -7.34 12.28
N TYR A 10 -8.92 -7.77 11.21
CA TYR A 10 -9.80 -6.89 10.44
C TYR A 10 -11.07 -6.47 11.19
N PRO A 11 -11.82 -7.36 11.86
CA PRO A 11 -13.06 -6.96 12.51
C PRO A 11 -12.87 -5.84 13.56
N PRO A 12 -11.86 -5.86 14.44
CA PRO A 12 -11.59 -4.77 15.37
C PRO A 12 -11.24 -3.45 14.66
N ALA A 13 -10.45 -3.51 13.59
CA ALA A 13 -10.06 -2.32 12.84
C ALA A 13 -11.26 -1.70 12.10
N ILE A 14 -12.10 -2.53 11.49
CA ILE A 14 -13.29 -2.06 10.74
C ILE A 14 -14.31 -1.45 11.68
N ARG A 15 -14.49 -1.98 12.90
CA ARG A 15 -15.38 -1.40 13.91
C ARG A 15 -15.03 0.04 14.31
N GLN A 16 -13.76 0.45 14.09
CA GLN A 16 -13.33 1.83 14.35
C GLN A 16 -13.70 2.79 13.21
N LEU A 17 -14.14 2.27 12.06
CA LEU A 17 -14.61 3.10 10.97
C LEU A 17 -16.04 3.61 11.28
N ARG A 18 -16.25 4.91 11.08
CA ARG A 18 -17.56 5.55 11.28
C ARG A 18 -18.53 5.30 10.12
N ALA A 19 -18.46 4.14 9.48
CA ALA A 19 -19.26 3.82 8.31
C ALA A 19 -19.80 2.40 8.39
N ILE A 20 -20.97 2.19 7.80
CA ILE A 20 -21.53 0.84 7.62
C ILE A 20 -20.66 0.13 6.57
N VAL A 21 -20.02 -0.95 6.95
CA VAL A 21 -19.14 -1.71 6.09
C VAL A 21 -19.66 -3.12 5.89
N HIS A 22 -19.93 -3.47 4.63
CA HIS A 22 -20.20 -4.85 4.25
C HIS A 22 -18.88 -5.60 4.10
N HIS A 23 -18.76 -6.74 4.77
CA HIS A 23 -17.59 -7.60 4.73
C HIS A 23 -17.80 -8.69 3.68
N ASP A 24 -16.95 -8.72 2.68
CA ASP A 24 -16.83 -9.82 1.72
C ASP A 24 -15.57 -10.61 2.09
N VAL A 25 -15.78 -11.79 2.69
CA VAL A 25 -14.68 -12.60 3.24
C VAL A 25 -14.36 -13.73 2.30
N THR A 26 -13.12 -13.76 1.82
CA THR A 26 -12.57 -14.83 0.99
C THR A 26 -11.64 -15.69 1.84
N SER A 27 -11.76 -17.00 1.78
CA SER A 27 -10.89 -17.88 2.54
C SER A 27 -9.42 -17.71 2.14
N SER A 28 -8.52 -17.61 3.12
CA SER A 28 -7.08 -17.56 2.85
C SER A 28 -6.52 -18.85 2.24
N LYS A 29 -7.29 -19.94 2.28
CA LYS A 29 -6.96 -21.25 1.70
C LYS A 29 -7.40 -21.37 0.23
N GLU A 30 -8.24 -20.45 -0.26
CA GLU A 30 -8.60 -20.45 -1.68
C GLU A 30 -7.39 -20.24 -2.57
N ARG A 31 -7.43 -20.88 -3.75
CA ARG A 31 -6.38 -20.76 -4.75
C ARG A 31 -6.16 -19.28 -5.12
N ARG A 32 -4.91 -18.86 -5.15
CA ARG A 32 -4.52 -17.47 -5.44
C ARG A 32 -4.29 -17.24 -6.94
N ASP A 33 -5.28 -17.54 -7.74
CA ASP A 33 -5.27 -17.29 -9.18
C ASP A 33 -6.04 -16.02 -9.55
N ARG A 34 -6.16 -15.75 -10.86
CA ARG A 34 -6.85 -14.57 -11.39
C ARG A 34 -8.36 -14.51 -11.07
N PHE A 35 -8.95 -15.62 -10.65
CA PHE A 35 -10.37 -15.71 -10.31
C PHE A 35 -10.63 -15.46 -8.82
N ASN A 36 -9.58 -15.50 -8.01
CA ASN A 36 -9.69 -15.18 -6.59
C ASN A 36 -10.08 -13.72 -6.40
N ARG A 37 -11.09 -13.45 -5.59
CA ARG A 37 -11.60 -12.09 -5.32
C ARG A 37 -10.56 -11.16 -4.70
N LEU A 38 -9.51 -11.73 -4.10
CA LEU A 38 -8.39 -10.99 -3.52
C LEU A 38 -7.16 -10.97 -4.44
N PHE A 39 -7.29 -11.42 -5.70
CA PHE A 39 -6.15 -11.54 -6.61
C PHE A 39 -5.37 -10.22 -6.76
N GLU A 40 -6.06 -9.12 -6.98
CA GLU A 40 -5.41 -7.83 -7.21
C GLU A 40 -4.64 -7.33 -5.98
N ILE A 41 -5.21 -7.49 -4.78
CA ILE A 41 -4.50 -7.09 -3.56
C ILE A 41 -3.34 -8.04 -3.24
N ASN A 42 -3.49 -9.33 -3.51
CA ASN A 42 -2.41 -10.30 -3.37
C ASN A 42 -1.26 -10.01 -4.36
N LEU A 43 -1.60 -9.64 -5.60
CA LEU A 43 -0.62 -9.23 -6.61
C LEU A 43 0.08 -7.94 -6.19
N LEU A 44 -0.65 -6.96 -5.68
CA LEU A 44 -0.08 -5.70 -5.19
C LEU A 44 0.89 -5.95 -4.03
N ASP A 45 0.52 -6.79 -3.06
CA ASP A 45 1.38 -7.17 -1.94
C ASP A 45 2.65 -7.88 -2.42
N LEU A 46 2.53 -8.79 -3.39
CA LEU A 46 3.66 -9.45 -4.02
C LEU A 46 4.61 -8.43 -4.66
N LEU A 47 4.08 -7.53 -5.49
CA LEU A 47 4.87 -6.52 -6.20
C LEU A 47 5.54 -5.55 -5.22
N PHE A 48 4.85 -5.19 -4.14
CA PHE A 48 5.38 -4.33 -3.10
C PHE A 48 6.56 -4.98 -2.37
N ARG A 49 6.42 -6.23 -2.00
CA ARG A 49 7.51 -7.01 -1.37
C ARG A 49 8.70 -7.20 -2.30
N HIS A 50 8.47 -7.39 -3.59
CA HIS A 50 9.55 -7.48 -4.57
C HIS A 50 10.24 -6.15 -4.86
N GLY A 51 9.47 -5.07 -4.88
CA GLY A 51 9.97 -3.74 -5.23
C GLY A 51 10.56 -2.96 -4.05
N SER A 52 10.33 -3.39 -2.81
CA SER A 52 10.73 -2.65 -1.61
C SER A 52 11.44 -3.55 -0.61
N ALA A 53 12.74 -3.29 -0.40
CA ALA A 53 13.55 -4.05 0.57
C ALA A 53 12.97 -4.03 1.99
N ASN A 54 12.29 -2.94 2.37
CA ASN A 54 11.71 -2.74 3.70
C ASN A 54 10.47 -3.60 3.98
N HIS A 55 9.88 -4.19 2.95
CA HIS A 55 8.68 -5.01 3.04
C HIS A 55 8.91 -6.48 2.65
N LYS A 56 10.16 -6.84 2.35
CA LYS A 56 10.51 -8.25 2.19
C LYS A 56 10.31 -8.97 3.51
N ARG A 57 9.93 -10.23 3.45
CA ARG A 57 9.97 -11.09 4.62
C ARG A 57 11.41 -11.21 5.10
N GLU A 58 11.60 -11.23 6.40
CA GLU A 58 12.92 -11.44 7.01
C GLU A 58 13.99 -10.42 6.58
N THR A 59 13.61 -9.16 6.44
CA THR A 59 14.55 -8.08 6.14
C THR A 59 15.01 -7.36 7.40
N LEU A 60 16.29 -6.99 7.44
CA LEU A 60 16.83 -6.06 8.45
C LEU A 60 16.44 -4.61 8.16
N ALA A 61 16.06 -4.32 6.91
CA ALA A 61 15.70 -2.98 6.45
C ALA A 61 14.23 -2.63 6.68
N TRP A 62 13.51 -3.28 7.59
CA TRP A 62 12.10 -3.02 7.85
C TRP A 62 11.84 -1.61 8.39
N ALA A 63 10.68 -1.08 8.09
CA ALA A 63 10.29 0.24 8.57
C ALA A 63 10.01 0.19 10.08
N LYS A 64 10.84 0.86 10.88
CA LYS A 64 10.74 0.87 12.35
C LYS A 64 9.50 1.60 12.87
N ARG A 65 8.88 2.47 12.07
CA ARG A 65 7.68 3.24 12.41
C ARG A 65 6.56 2.96 11.43
N ARG A 66 5.33 2.85 11.91
CA ARG A 66 4.13 2.59 11.08
C ARG A 66 3.92 3.69 10.04
N GLY A 67 4.11 4.95 10.39
CA GLY A 67 3.99 6.08 9.47
C GLY A 67 4.94 5.95 8.28
N MET A 68 6.21 5.57 8.52
CA MET A 68 7.18 5.36 7.45
C MET A 68 6.81 4.19 6.53
N ALA A 69 6.22 3.12 7.08
CA ALA A 69 5.72 2.01 6.27
C ALA A 69 4.57 2.48 5.36
N ALA A 70 3.62 3.25 5.90
CA ALA A 70 2.50 3.81 5.15
C ALA A 70 2.95 4.77 4.05
N LEU A 71 3.89 5.69 4.34
CA LEU A 71 4.43 6.62 3.34
C LEU A 71 5.14 5.91 2.20
N ARG A 72 5.92 4.88 2.49
CA ARG A 72 6.58 4.07 1.45
C ARG A 72 5.58 3.31 0.58
N LEU A 73 4.52 2.78 1.18
CA LEU A 73 3.43 2.17 0.43
C LEU A 73 2.76 3.20 -0.49
N ALA A 74 2.48 4.41 0.00
CA ALA A 74 1.90 5.48 -0.81
C ALA A 74 2.80 5.85 -2.00
N ILE A 75 4.11 6.02 -1.80
CA ILE A 75 5.08 6.27 -2.87
C ILE A 75 5.06 5.13 -3.89
N PHE A 76 5.08 3.89 -3.42
CA PHE A 76 5.03 2.72 -4.29
C PHE A 76 3.74 2.68 -5.12
N LEU A 77 2.58 2.98 -4.53
CA LEU A 77 1.30 3.01 -5.22
C LEU A 77 1.27 4.08 -6.32
N VAL A 78 1.76 5.28 -6.03
CA VAL A 78 1.87 6.36 -7.03
C VAL A 78 2.78 5.91 -8.18
N TRP A 79 3.98 5.45 -7.88
CA TRP A 79 4.92 4.99 -8.89
C TRP A 79 4.34 3.82 -9.72
N ARG A 80 3.73 2.84 -9.07
CA ARG A 80 3.15 1.67 -9.74
C ARG A 80 2.00 2.02 -10.66
N ASN A 81 1.14 2.96 -10.24
CA ASN A 81 -0.07 3.28 -10.95
C ASN A 81 0.13 4.31 -12.07
N TYR A 82 1.07 5.22 -11.93
CA TYR A 82 1.22 6.36 -12.84
C TYR A 82 2.51 6.38 -13.65
N VAL A 83 3.57 5.70 -13.18
CA VAL A 83 4.90 5.74 -13.82
C VAL A 83 5.28 4.39 -14.42
N ARG A 84 5.12 3.31 -13.66
CA ARG A 84 5.58 1.99 -14.06
C ARG A 84 4.57 1.31 -14.99
N PRO A 85 5.00 0.83 -16.19
CA PRO A 85 4.12 0.04 -17.05
C PRO A 85 3.71 -1.27 -16.37
N ARG A 86 2.50 -1.72 -16.63
CA ARG A 86 1.95 -2.97 -16.08
C ARG A 86 2.78 -4.19 -16.53
N TRP A 87 3.29 -4.16 -17.75
CA TRP A 87 4.04 -5.26 -18.37
C TRP A 87 5.39 -4.76 -18.87
N LYS A 88 6.48 -5.49 -18.57
CA LYS A 88 7.82 -5.12 -19.06
C LYS A 88 7.98 -5.25 -20.59
N LYS A 89 7.25 -6.17 -21.21
CA LYS A 89 7.43 -6.55 -22.64
C LYS A 89 6.33 -6.03 -23.58
N ARG A 90 5.27 -5.44 -23.07
CA ARG A 90 4.15 -4.90 -23.87
C ARG A 90 4.01 -3.41 -23.62
N CYS A 91 3.49 -2.71 -24.65
CA CYS A 91 3.27 -1.26 -24.67
C CYS A 91 3.11 -0.65 -23.28
N GLY A 92 3.77 0.45 -23.09
CA GLY A 92 4.06 1.08 -21.81
C GLY A 92 2.88 1.59 -21.00
N GLU A 93 1.72 0.94 -21.02
CA GLU A 93 0.53 1.35 -20.29
C GLU A 93 0.66 1.09 -18.80
N THR A 94 0.31 2.11 -18.03
CA THR A 94 0.21 2.02 -16.57
C THR A 94 -1.21 1.62 -16.15
N PRO A 95 -1.44 1.14 -14.92
CA PRO A 95 -2.78 0.87 -14.42
C PRO A 95 -3.72 2.07 -14.53
N ALA A 96 -3.25 3.30 -14.32
CA ALA A 96 -4.06 4.51 -14.45
C ALA A 96 -4.49 4.78 -15.90
N MET A 97 -3.63 4.48 -16.88
CA MET A 97 -3.99 4.56 -18.30
C MET A 97 -5.05 3.53 -18.67
N LEU A 98 -4.92 2.29 -18.18
CA LEU A 98 -5.90 1.24 -18.43
C LEU A 98 -7.28 1.53 -17.84
N LEU A 99 -7.33 2.36 -16.80
CA LEU A 99 -8.58 2.85 -16.19
C LEU A 99 -9.09 4.14 -16.86
N GLY A 100 -8.43 4.64 -17.92
CA GLY A 100 -8.83 5.86 -18.60
C GLY A 100 -8.56 7.15 -17.80
N LEU A 101 -7.81 7.08 -16.69
CA LEU A 101 -7.50 8.24 -15.85
C LEU A 101 -6.41 9.14 -16.46
N LEU A 102 -5.58 8.59 -17.35
CA LEU A 102 -4.49 9.29 -18.02
C LEU A 102 -4.34 8.81 -19.46
N GLY A 103 -3.99 9.72 -20.37
CA GLY A 103 -3.65 9.38 -21.75
C GLY A 103 -2.18 8.94 -21.95
N ARG A 104 -1.31 9.19 -20.96
CA ARG A 104 0.12 8.82 -21.01
C ARG A 104 0.69 8.56 -19.63
N ARG A 105 1.85 7.94 -19.60
CA ARG A 105 2.61 7.77 -18.35
C ARG A 105 3.09 9.13 -17.83
N LEU A 106 3.09 9.28 -16.51
CA LEU A 106 3.75 10.40 -15.86
C LEU A 106 5.22 10.07 -15.61
N THR A 107 6.06 11.09 -15.67
CA THR A 107 7.44 11.02 -15.21
C THR A 107 7.51 11.28 -13.70
N ILE A 108 8.60 10.85 -13.08
CA ILE A 108 8.85 11.15 -11.65
C ILE A 108 8.95 12.66 -11.44
N ALA A 109 9.56 13.39 -12.38
CA ALA A 109 9.70 14.84 -12.31
C ALA A 109 8.32 15.54 -12.33
N GLU A 110 7.40 15.07 -13.17
CA GLU A 110 6.03 15.62 -13.20
C GLU A 110 5.26 15.37 -11.90
N ILE A 111 5.44 14.20 -11.28
CA ILE A 111 4.81 13.88 -9.99
C ILE A 111 5.38 14.78 -8.89
N LEU A 112 6.69 14.90 -8.82
CA LEU A 112 7.36 15.74 -7.81
C LEU A 112 7.12 17.24 -8.02
N GLY A 113 6.95 17.66 -9.27
CA GLY A 113 6.62 19.05 -9.62
C GLY A 113 5.19 19.46 -9.30
N ARG A 114 4.30 18.50 -9.12
CA ARG A 114 2.90 18.75 -8.72
C ARG A 114 2.77 18.75 -7.21
N ARG A 115 2.68 19.92 -6.62
CA ARG A 115 2.25 20.03 -5.23
C ARG A 115 0.80 19.56 -5.13
N LEU A 116 0.55 18.49 -4.35
CA LEU A 116 -0.81 18.04 -4.05
C LEU A 116 -1.63 19.14 -3.34
N PHE A 117 -0.95 20.00 -2.58
CA PHE A 117 -1.54 21.09 -1.82
C PHE A 117 -0.76 22.36 -2.13
N VAL A 118 -1.37 23.26 -2.87
CA VAL A 118 -0.73 24.50 -3.41
C VAL A 118 -0.54 25.56 -2.32
N ALA A 119 -1.29 25.49 -1.25
CA ALA A 119 -1.24 26.42 -0.11
C ALA A 119 -1.45 25.65 1.19
N LYS A 120 -1.42 26.32 2.33
CA LYS A 120 -1.93 25.82 3.61
C LYS A 120 -3.42 25.48 3.48
N VAL A 121 -3.71 24.41 2.75
CA VAL A 121 -5.07 23.94 2.54
C VAL A 121 -5.58 23.47 3.87
N GLY A 122 -6.82 23.80 4.20
CA GLY A 122 -7.55 23.28 5.35
C GLY A 122 -7.73 21.76 5.25
N LEU A 123 -6.65 21.03 5.48
CA LEU A 123 -6.73 19.61 5.73
C LEU A 123 -7.32 19.42 7.11
N ASP A 124 -8.27 18.50 7.26
CA ASP A 124 -8.75 18.06 8.57
C ASP A 124 -7.58 17.79 9.50
N GLY A 125 -7.69 18.18 10.76
CA GLY A 125 -6.60 18.24 11.72
C GLY A 125 -5.63 17.04 11.70
N ARG A 126 -6.16 15.82 11.56
CA ARG A 126 -5.33 14.60 11.51
C ARG A 126 -4.54 14.49 10.20
N TRP A 127 -5.11 14.84 9.07
CA TRP A 127 -4.41 14.83 7.78
C TRP A 127 -3.35 15.94 7.70
N SER A 128 -3.64 17.12 8.28
CA SER A 128 -2.65 18.19 8.42
C SER A 128 -1.43 17.71 9.20
N GLN A 129 -1.63 17.08 10.35
CA GLN A 129 -0.56 16.53 11.17
C GLN A 129 0.30 15.51 10.42
N TYR A 130 -0.33 14.60 9.65
CA TYR A 130 0.41 13.65 8.82
C TYR A 130 1.20 14.34 7.71
N TYR A 131 0.58 15.31 7.05
CA TYR A 131 1.21 16.05 5.96
C TYR A 131 2.45 16.82 6.42
N TRP A 132 2.37 17.46 7.56
CA TRP A 132 3.48 18.23 8.14
C TRP A 132 4.48 17.36 8.93
N GLY A 133 4.25 16.07 9.02
CA GLY A 133 5.14 15.16 9.75
C GLY A 133 5.09 15.31 11.29
N GLU A 134 4.06 15.95 11.81
CA GLU A 134 3.88 16.19 13.25
C GLU A 134 3.47 14.90 13.99
N VAL A 135 2.87 13.94 13.30
CA VAL A 135 2.46 12.67 13.91
C VAL A 135 3.64 11.74 14.07
N VAL A 136 4.08 11.60 15.29
CA VAL A 136 5.04 10.57 15.66
C VAL A 136 4.31 9.26 15.89
N THR A 137 4.32 8.39 14.88
CA THR A 137 3.73 7.06 15.05
C THR A 137 4.61 6.18 15.93
N PRO A 138 4.01 5.30 16.77
CA PRO A 138 4.79 4.41 17.62
C PRO A 138 5.68 3.48 16.79
N ALA A 139 6.79 3.07 17.37
CA ALA A 139 7.65 2.04 16.80
C ALA A 139 6.85 0.73 16.64
N LEU A 140 7.18 -0.04 15.62
CA LEU A 140 6.68 -1.40 15.49
C LEU A 140 7.34 -2.25 16.59
N GLY A 141 6.51 -2.95 17.36
CA GLY A 141 7.00 -3.86 18.40
C GLY A 141 7.79 -5.02 17.80
N VAL A 142 8.70 -5.55 18.56
CA VAL A 142 9.45 -6.76 18.18
C VAL A 142 8.48 -7.94 18.12
N ASN A 143 8.46 -8.65 17.00
CA ASN A 143 7.69 -9.88 16.89
C ASN A 143 8.45 -11.02 17.59
N ARG A 144 8.18 -11.25 18.87
CA ARG A 144 8.81 -12.30 19.66
C ARG A 144 8.51 -13.73 19.16
N ARG A 145 7.50 -13.91 18.30
CA ARG A 145 7.14 -15.20 17.71
C ARG A 145 7.86 -15.49 16.40
N HIS A 146 8.58 -14.52 15.87
CA HIS A 146 9.32 -14.69 14.64
C HIS A 146 10.72 -15.20 14.96
N HIS A 147 10.87 -16.51 14.97
CA HIS A 147 12.19 -17.13 15.03
C HIS A 147 12.82 -17.03 13.64
N ARG A 148 13.90 -16.30 13.53
CA ARG A 148 14.74 -16.28 12.32
C ARG A 148 15.32 -17.68 12.14
N LYS A 149 14.75 -18.45 11.25
CA LYS A 149 15.20 -19.82 11.00
C LYS A 149 16.58 -19.88 10.32
N ARG A 150 17.00 -18.81 9.65
CA ARG A 150 18.32 -18.71 9.01
C ARG A 150 18.69 -17.22 8.92
N ALA A 151 19.51 -16.73 9.79
CA ALA A 151 20.32 -15.54 9.60
C ALA A 151 21.73 -16.06 9.31
N MET A 152 22.09 -16.22 8.07
CA MET A 152 23.49 -16.24 7.62
C MET A 152 23.75 -14.98 6.85
#